data_3fcfcdf89413e82348743c24dc0becba
#
_entry.id   3fcfcdf89413e82348743c24dc0becba
#
_cell.length_a   1.000
_cell.length_b   1.000
_cell.length_c   1.000
_cell.angle_alpha   90.00
_cell.angle_beta   90.00
_cell.angle_gamma   90.00
#
_symmetry.space_group_name_H-M   'P 1'
#
loop_
_entity.id
_entity.type
_entity.pdbx_description
1 polymer ?
#
loop_
_entity_poly.entity_id
_entity_poly.type
_entity_poly.pdbx_seq_one_letter_code
_entity_poly.pdbx_strand_id
1 'polypeptide(L)'
;MLSKGKIIYPQRGEIYLVNFDPTIGSEIKKTRPALILQNDVSNQYSPITIVAALTSQFTEPLYPTEVLIKVPEGGLQVDSVALLNQIRSIDKQRLIKRLGVLESVTIEQVDRAIQISLGLVNLI
;
A
#
# COMPACT_ATOMS: atom_id res chain seq x y z
N MET A 1 14.12 -17.79 -0.13
CA MET A 1 13.38 -18.69 0.74
C MET A 1 13.40 -18.21 2.18
N LEU A 2 12.31 -18.41 2.87
CA LEU A 2 12.23 -18.08 4.28
C LEU A 2 13.16 -18.99 5.09
N SER A 3 13.69 -18.45 6.18
CA SER A 3 14.50 -19.26 7.08
C SER A 3 13.66 -20.38 7.67
N LYS A 4 14.31 -21.48 8.02
CA LYS A 4 13.62 -22.65 8.54
C LYS A 4 12.86 -22.32 9.81
N GLY A 5 11.59 -22.73 9.85
CA GLY A 5 10.75 -22.55 11.00
C GLY A 5 10.32 -21.13 11.28
N LYS A 6 10.64 -20.20 10.37
CA LYS A 6 10.28 -18.81 10.58
C LYS A 6 9.59 -18.25 9.35
N ILE A 7 8.34 -17.83 9.53
CA ILE A 7 7.54 -17.23 8.47
C ILE A 7 7.35 -15.76 8.82
N ILE A 8 7.63 -14.89 7.85
CA ILE A 8 7.45 -13.46 8.02
C ILE A 8 6.23 -13.05 7.21
N TYR A 9 5.30 -12.39 7.90
CA TYR A 9 4.07 -11.92 7.29
C TYR A 9 4.12 -10.42 7.13
N PRO A 10 3.48 -9.87 6.07
CA PRO A 10 3.32 -8.43 5.99
C PRO A 10 2.41 -7.95 7.13
N GLN A 11 2.62 -6.72 7.56
CA GLN A 11 1.80 -6.10 8.58
C GLN A 11 1.19 -4.82 8.04
N ARG A 12 -0.02 -4.51 8.50
CA ARG A 12 -0.73 -3.32 8.07
C ARG A 12 0.11 -2.08 8.35
N GLY A 13 0.21 -1.20 7.35
CA GLY A 13 1.01 0.01 7.47
C GLY A 13 2.43 -0.12 6.95
N GLU A 14 2.88 -1.33 6.66
CA GLU A 14 4.19 -1.54 6.04
C GLU A 14 4.15 -1.23 4.56
N ILE A 15 5.28 -0.77 4.05
CA ILE A 15 5.47 -0.57 2.61
C ILE A 15 6.38 -1.67 2.10
N TYR A 16 5.91 -2.34 1.05
CA TYR A 16 6.64 -3.40 0.35
C TYR A 16 6.86 -3.02 -1.10
N LEU A 17 7.97 -3.48 -1.65
CA LEU A 17 8.15 -3.51 -3.08
C LEU A 17 7.32 -4.67 -3.62
N VAL A 18 6.46 -4.41 -4.60
CA VAL A 18 5.47 -5.36 -5.10
C VAL A 18 5.55 -5.47 -6.62
N ASN A 19 5.44 -6.68 -7.12
CA ASN A 19 5.31 -6.94 -8.55
C ASN A 19 3.83 -6.93 -8.93
N PHE A 20 3.39 -5.89 -9.64
CA PHE A 20 2.01 -5.72 -10.05
C PHE A 20 1.68 -6.31 -11.43
N ASP A 21 2.69 -6.75 -12.15
CA ASP A 21 2.45 -7.34 -13.47
C ASP A 21 1.90 -8.75 -13.37
N PRO A 22 1.03 -9.18 -14.31
CA PRO A 22 0.45 -8.37 -15.37
C PRO A 22 -0.70 -7.48 -14.89
N THR A 23 -0.87 -6.34 -15.54
CA THR A 23 -1.96 -5.41 -15.25
C THR A 23 -2.73 -5.09 -16.54
N ILE A 24 -3.89 -4.47 -16.39
CA ILE A 24 -4.79 -4.17 -17.50
C ILE A 24 -5.13 -2.69 -17.53
N GLY A 25 -5.04 -2.08 -18.70
CA GLY A 25 -5.50 -0.71 -18.93
C GLY A 25 -4.80 0.32 -18.07
N SER A 26 -5.57 1.09 -17.30
CA SER A 26 -5.07 2.19 -16.48
C SER A 26 -4.52 1.78 -15.13
N GLU A 27 -4.48 0.47 -14.85
CA GLU A 27 -3.93 0.00 -13.59
C GLU A 27 -2.44 0.29 -13.48
N ILE A 28 -2.00 0.49 -12.26
CA ILE A 28 -0.57 0.66 -11.96
C ILE A 28 0.17 -0.60 -12.40
N LYS A 29 1.30 -0.39 -13.09
CA LYS A 29 2.07 -1.49 -13.71
C LYS A 29 3.41 -1.68 -13.02
N LYS A 30 4.04 -2.84 -13.32
CA LYS A 30 5.43 -3.15 -12.98
C LYS A 30 5.64 -3.28 -11.49
N THR A 31 6.90 -3.25 -11.12
CA THR A 31 7.34 -3.31 -9.74
C THR A 31 7.38 -1.92 -9.16
N ARG A 32 6.69 -1.72 -8.05
CA ARG A 32 6.69 -0.44 -7.35
C ARG A 32 6.30 -0.62 -5.89
N PRO A 33 6.58 0.38 -5.06
CA PRO A 33 6.16 0.32 -3.66
C PRO A 33 4.64 0.28 -3.54
N ALA A 34 4.18 -0.43 -2.50
CA ALA A 34 2.77 -0.50 -2.17
C ALA A 34 2.60 -0.57 -0.66
N LEU A 35 1.49 -0.05 -0.20
CA LEU A 35 1.13 0.02 1.21
C LEU A 35 0.24 -1.17 1.56
N ILE A 36 0.61 -1.90 2.61
CA ILE A 36 -0.18 -3.01 3.13
C ILE A 36 -1.36 -2.45 3.91
N LEU A 37 -2.57 -2.80 3.47
CA LEU A 37 -3.81 -2.32 4.06
C LEU A 37 -4.56 -3.37 4.86
N GLN A 38 -4.36 -4.66 4.52
CA GLN A 38 -5.10 -5.74 5.14
C GLN A 38 -4.76 -5.87 6.62
N ASN A 39 -5.75 -6.27 7.43
CA ASN A 39 -5.56 -6.49 8.85
C ASN A 39 -4.53 -7.59 9.11
N ASP A 40 -3.90 -7.53 10.29
CA ASP A 40 -2.75 -8.37 10.58
C ASP A 40 -3.13 -9.84 10.80
N VAL A 41 -4.33 -10.13 11.25
CA VAL A 41 -4.79 -11.52 11.40
C VAL A 41 -4.87 -12.18 10.03
N SER A 42 -5.52 -11.53 9.08
CA SER A 42 -5.61 -12.05 7.71
C SER A 42 -4.24 -12.10 7.05
N ASN A 43 -3.37 -11.14 7.32
CA ASN A 43 -2.00 -11.15 6.80
C ASN A 43 -1.23 -12.38 7.26
N GLN A 44 -1.53 -12.90 8.43
CA GLN A 44 -0.87 -14.09 8.95
C GLN A 44 -1.39 -15.37 8.29
N TYR A 45 -2.69 -15.47 8.07
CA TYR A 45 -3.31 -16.74 7.69
C TYR A 45 -3.74 -16.86 6.24
N SER A 46 -3.97 -15.75 5.56
CA SER A 46 -4.42 -15.78 4.16
C SER A 46 -3.23 -15.79 3.19
N PRO A 47 -3.34 -16.48 2.05
CA PRO A 47 -2.34 -16.34 0.99
C PRO A 47 -2.42 -15.01 0.26
N ILE A 48 -3.45 -14.23 0.54
CA ILE A 48 -3.75 -12.95 -0.11
C ILE A 48 -3.48 -11.82 0.88
N THR A 49 -3.01 -10.68 0.39
CA THR A 49 -3.04 -9.42 1.14
C THR A 49 -3.68 -8.33 0.29
N ILE A 50 -4.05 -7.23 0.93
CA ILE A 50 -4.70 -6.08 0.28
C ILE A 50 -3.73 -4.92 0.35
N VAL A 51 -3.51 -4.28 -0.79
CA VAL A 51 -2.53 -3.20 -0.91
C VAL A 51 -3.10 -2.01 -1.68
N ALA A 52 -2.47 -0.85 -1.50
CA ALA A 52 -2.63 0.31 -2.37
C ALA A 52 -1.28 0.64 -2.98
N ALA A 53 -1.25 0.82 -4.28
CA ALA A 53 -0.01 1.18 -4.98
C ALA A 53 0.41 2.59 -4.62
N LEU A 54 1.72 2.83 -4.61
CA LEU A 54 2.30 4.16 -4.50
C LEU A 54 2.84 4.61 -5.85
N THR A 55 2.77 5.92 -6.10
CA THR A 55 3.35 6.50 -7.30
C THR A 55 4.17 7.73 -6.95
N SER A 56 5.30 7.91 -7.63
CA SER A 56 6.07 9.15 -7.54
C SER A 56 5.65 10.17 -8.61
N GLN A 57 4.72 9.78 -9.49
CA GLN A 57 4.18 10.64 -10.53
C GLN A 57 2.83 11.18 -10.07
N PHE A 58 2.81 12.41 -9.56
CA PHE A 58 1.58 13.01 -9.07
C PHE A 58 1.64 14.53 -9.23
N THR A 59 0.47 15.15 -9.17
CA THR A 59 0.33 16.61 -9.22
C THR A 59 -0.48 17.07 -8.02
N GLU A 60 -0.22 18.30 -7.59
CA GLU A 60 -1.00 18.92 -6.52
C GLU A 60 -1.98 19.93 -7.10
N PRO A 61 -3.13 20.14 -6.45
CA PRO A 61 -3.54 19.52 -5.18
C PRO A 61 -3.94 18.07 -5.34
N LEU A 62 -3.74 17.29 -4.28
CA LEU A 62 -4.10 15.87 -4.28
C LEU A 62 -5.61 15.69 -4.19
N TYR A 63 -6.09 14.56 -4.72
CA TYR A 63 -7.48 14.15 -4.50
C TYR A 63 -7.65 13.63 -3.07
N PRO A 64 -8.89 13.67 -2.53
CA PRO A 64 -9.15 13.18 -1.17
C PRO A 64 -8.82 11.69 -0.98
N THR A 65 -8.72 10.92 -2.07
CA THR A 65 -8.37 9.51 -2.03
C THR A 65 -6.86 9.27 -2.13
N GLU A 66 -6.06 10.33 -2.10
CA GLU A 66 -4.60 10.26 -2.22
C GLU A 66 -3.95 10.76 -0.94
N VAL A 67 -2.85 10.12 -0.56
CA VAL A 67 -2.10 10.50 0.65
C VAL A 67 -0.63 10.64 0.29
N LEU A 68 -0.06 11.82 0.56
CA LEU A 68 1.34 12.09 0.34
C LEU A 68 2.18 11.45 1.45
N ILE A 69 3.23 10.76 1.06
CA ILE A 69 4.21 10.17 1.97
C ILE A 69 5.57 10.74 1.57
N LYS A 70 6.15 11.54 2.47
CA LYS A 70 7.43 12.22 2.20
C LYS A 70 8.58 11.39 2.73
N VAL A 71 9.68 11.36 1.95
CA VAL A 71 10.88 10.69 2.41
C VAL A 71 11.35 11.30 3.74
N PRO A 72 11.92 10.50 4.65
CA PRO A 72 12.27 9.08 4.52
C PRO A 72 11.21 8.12 5.07
N GLU A 73 10.00 8.59 5.30
CA GLU A 73 8.93 7.77 5.85
C GLU A 73 8.69 6.53 5.00
N GLY A 74 8.43 5.40 5.65
CA GLY A 74 8.14 4.15 4.96
C GLY A 74 9.31 3.56 4.21
N GLY A 75 10.52 4.06 4.41
CA GLY A 75 11.71 3.60 3.70
C GLY A 75 11.76 4.05 2.25
N LEU A 76 10.94 5.04 1.88
CA LEU A 76 10.91 5.55 0.51
C LEU A 76 12.12 6.42 0.22
N GLN A 77 12.56 6.40 -1.05
CA GLN A 77 13.68 7.21 -1.53
C GLN A 77 13.20 8.44 -2.29
N VAL A 78 11.96 8.46 -2.72
CA VAL A 78 11.33 9.61 -3.38
C VAL A 78 9.96 9.83 -2.76
N ASP A 79 9.54 11.10 -2.68
CA ASP A 79 8.19 11.42 -2.24
C ASP A 79 7.18 10.72 -3.13
N SER A 80 6.18 10.11 -2.53
CA SER A 80 5.22 9.29 -3.24
C SER A 80 3.82 9.53 -2.69
N VAL A 81 2.84 9.16 -3.49
CA VAL A 81 1.43 9.27 -3.13
C VAL A 81 0.82 7.88 -3.11
N ALA A 82 0.15 7.56 -2.02
CA ALA A 82 -0.63 6.33 -1.93
C ALA A 82 -1.97 6.54 -2.63
N LEU A 83 -2.31 5.61 -3.51
CA LEU A 83 -3.50 5.70 -4.37
C LEU A 83 -4.61 4.85 -3.77
N LEU A 84 -5.41 5.45 -2.88
CA LEU A 84 -6.45 4.69 -2.20
C LEU A 84 -7.69 4.45 -3.09
N ASN A 85 -7.63 4.90 -4.33
CA ASN A 85 -8.59 4.50 -5.36
C ASN A 85 -8.11 3.33 -6.20
N GLN A 86 -6.91 2.81 -5.92
CA GLN A 86 -6.37 1.62 -6.58
C GLN A 86 -6.00 0.56 -5.53
N ILE A 87 -6.98 0.24 -4.73
CA ILE A 87 -6.85 -0.82 -3.73
C ILE A 87 -7.08 -2.15 -4.43
N ARG A 88 -6.20 -3.12 -4.17
CA ARG A 88 -6.37 -4.44 -4.78
C ARG A 88 -5.84 -5.54 -3.88
N SER A 89 -6.41 -6.72 -4.06
CA SER A 89 -5.90 -7.94 -3.44
C SER A 89 -4.81 -8.52 -4.33
N ILE A 90 -3.74 -8.97 -3.71
CA ILE A 90 -2.65 -9.63 -4.42
C ILE A 90 -2.25 -10.89 -3.67
N ASP A 91 -1.68 -11.85 -4.41
CA ASP A 91 -1.04 -12.99 -3.79
C ASP A 91 0.22 -12.51 -3.07
N LYS A 92 0.47 -13.04 -1.88
CA LYS A 92 1.66 -12.66 -1.10
C LYS A 92 2.97 -12.93 -1.84
N GLN A 93 2.97 -13.85 -2.81
CA GLN A 93 4.16 -14.13 -3.62
C GLN A 93 4.59 -12.92 -4.45
N ARG A 94 3.69 -11.94 -4.65
CA ARG A 94 4.04 -10.71 -5.34
C ARG A 94 4.86 -9.74 -4.48
N LEU A 95 4.92 -9.97 -3.18
CA LEU A 95 5.74 -9.15 -2.28
C LEU A 95 7.21 -9.50 -2.47
N ILE A 96 8.03 -8.48 -2.77
CA ILE A 96 9.45 -8.69 -3.07
C ILE A 96 10.28 -8.45 -1.81
N LYS A 97 10.12 -7.27 -1.19
CA LYS A 97 10.82 -6.97 0.05
C LYS A 97 10.14 -5.83 0.80
N ARG A 98 10.29 -5.85 2.12
CA ARG A 98 9.82 -4.78 2.99
C ARG A 98 10.74 -3.56 2.85
N LEU A 99 10.14 -2.38 2.69
CA LEU A 99 10.89 -1.13 2.61
C LEU A 99 10.87 -0.36 3.94
N GLY A 100 9.74 -0.36 4.63
CA GLY A 100 9.59 0.37 5.87
C GLY A 100 8.16 0.32 6.38
N VAL A 101 7.83 1.23 7.27
CA VAL A 101 6.50 1.30 7.89
C VAL A 101 6.08 2.76 8.03
N LEU A 102 4.79 3.04 7.88
CA LEU A 102 4.24 4.37 8.05
C LEU A 102 4.07 4.72 9.53
N GLU A 103 4.17 6.01 9.84
CA GLU A 103 3.84 6.53 11.15
C GLU A 103 2.34 6.52 11.36
N SER A 104 1.90 6.50 12.62
CA SER A 104 0.47 6.41 12.95
C SER A 104 -0.33 7.58 12.39
N VAL A 105 0.23 8.78 12.36
CA VAL A 105 -0.48 9.95 11.83
C VAL A 105 -0.76 9.78 10.34
N THR A 106 0.17 9.20 9.60
CA THR A 106 -0.01 8.94 8.18
C THR A 106 -1.02 7.82 7.95
N ILE A 107 -1.00 6.80 8.81
CA ILE A 107 -2.00 5.73 8.74
C ILE A 107 -3.40 6.28 8.96
N GLU A 108 -3.58 7.24 9.87
CA GLU A 108 -4.89 7.88 10.06
C GLU A 108 -5.36 8.58 8.79
N GLN A 109 -4.45 9.26 8.08
CA GLN A 109 -4.78 9.89 6.80
C GLN A 109 -5.18 8.85 5.76
N VAL A 110 -4.46 7.74 5.72
CA VAL A 110 -4.77 6.62 4.83
C VAL A 110 -6.15 6.05 5.14
N ASP A 111 -6.46 5.84 6.41
CA ASP A 111 -7.77 5.32 6.82
C ASP A 111 -8.89 6.25 6.36
N ARG A 112 -8.71 7.56 6.51
CA ARG A 112 -9.69 8.53 6.04
C ARG A 112 -9.87 8.46 4.53
N ALA A 113 -8.77 8.36 3.79
CA ALA A 113 -8.81 8.27 2.33
C ALA A 113 -9.52 6.99 1.87
N ILE A 114 -9.32 5.88 2.58
CA ILE A 114 -10.02 4.62 2.30
C ILE A 114 -11.53 4.79 2.52
N GLN A 115 -11.93 5.40 3.62
CA GLN A 115 -13.34 5.64 3.92
C GLN A 115 -14.00 6.46 2.81
N ILE A 116 -13.30 7.48 2.32
CA ILE A 116 -13.78 8.30 1.22
C ILE A 116 -13.86 7.50 -0.07
N SER A 117 -12.80 6.78 -0.39
CA SER A 117 -12.71 6.00 -1.62
C SER A 117 -13.81 4.95 -1.74
N LEU A 118 -14.16 4.32 -0.61
CA LEU A 118 -15.17 3.27 -0.58
C LEU A 118 -16.58 3.80 -0.29
N GLY A 119 -16.74 5.10 -0.15
CA GLY A 119 -18.05 5.69 0.10
C GLY A 119 -18.58 5.44 1.51
N LEU A 120 -17.70 5.13 2.47
CA LEU A 120 -18.11 4.91 3.85
C LEU A 120 -18.39 6.22 4.58
N VAL A 121 -17.90 7.33 4.07
CA VAL A 121 -18.15 8.67 4.57
C VAL A 121 -18.37 9.59 3.40
N ASN A 122 -19.09 10.69 3.62
CA ASN A 122 -19.31 11.70 2.60
C ASN A 122 -18.10 12.63 2.50
N LEU A 123 -17.83 13.13 1.29
CA LEU A 123 -16.80 14.14 1.06
C LEU A 123 -17.23 15.50 1.57
N ILE A 124 -18.53 15.73 1.60
CA ILE A 124 -19.12 17.01 1.97
C ILE A 124 -19.94 16.84 3.24
#